data_8c16116974840ded9821c25edf46697b
#
_entry.id   8c16116974840ded9821c25edf46697b
#
_cell.length_a   1.000
_cell.length_b   1.000
_cell.length_c   1.000
_cell.angle_alpha   90.00
_cell.angle_beta   90.00
_cell.angle_gamma   90.00
#
_symmetry.space_group_name_H-M   'P 1'
#
loop_
_entity.id
_entity.type
_entity.pdbx_description
1 polymer ?
#
loop_
_entity_poly.entity_id
_entity_poly.type
_entity_poly.pdbx_seq_one_letter_code
_entity_poly.pdbx_strand_id
1 'polypeptide(L)'
;MLTPVGSGVGPAVDNKKTPVAFVPVDRGSQFIVKKEDLMPYRTRIAAAVIALLSAGVATAAPPKVVSAPNSDPQCFAPWATNTKMFQYPAKKGPYRIALANGYIANTWRIQMIKTAKAYAAQPEVAAKLKEFKVVSTGEDVAAQIAAINNFIDSGYDAIVVNAQNPAAFKPVIKRANDAGVVLVAFDNILDTEEAINVNVDQKGLGKYWAEWLVKNVPNGGKVLEVRGVSGTSVDRDRHEGIQEVFKASGKKWETVEVIGKWDDPTAQKVTADAIAVHKKFDAITAQGGDTGVVQAMIDAKHPFVPFGGETENGFRKFCGKYGAQGLKCSSAGTGPAQVAVAIKTAIAALEGKVVPQSVKLPLAQAEYPNMKEGTDYYPAQSDNFFVGNSFPTCGINFTAQEIMGQTEANK
;
A
#
# COMPACT_ATOMS: atom_id res chain seq x y z
N MET A 1 63.68 3.17 6.14
CA MET A 1 64.24 3.30 4.76
C MET A 1 63.12 3.74 3.84
N LEU A 2 63.36 4.89 3.26
CA LEU A 2 62.59 5.63 2.28
C LEU A 2 62.38 4.84 0.99
N THR A 3 61.22 4.93 0.31
CA THR A 3 61.15 5.76 -0.90
C THR A 3 59.66 5.84 -1.41
N PRO A 4 59.25 6.98 -1.96
CA PRO A 4 57.95 7.20 -2.57
C PRO A 4 58.05 7.15 -4.11
N VAL A 5 56.91 6.77 -4.77
CA VAL A 5 56.68 6.99 -6.21
C VAL A 5 55.15 6.88 -6.38
N GLY A 6 54.37 7.67 -7.10
CA GLY A 6 54.57 8.73 -8.06
C GLY A 6 53.17 9.12 -8.58
N SER A 7 53.02 10.39 -8.83
CA SER A 7 51.84 11.06 -9.38
C SER A 7 51.55 10.63 -10.82
N GLY A 8 50.30 10.17 -11.09
CA GLY A 8 49.78 9.96 -12.43
C GLY A 8 48.72 11.01 -12.78
N VAL A 9 49.11 11.95 -13.66
CA VAL A 9 48.25 12.97 -14.25
C VAL A 9 47.37 12.32 -15.31
N GLY A 10 46.06 12.40 -15.20
CA GLY A 10 45.12 12.02 -16.24
C GLY A 10 44.92 13.14 -17.29
N PRO A 11 44.60 12.82 -18.54
CA PRO A 11 44.58 13.76 -19.62
C PRO A 11 43.40 14.73 -19.64
N ALA A 12 43.67 15.94 -20.09
CA ALA A 12 42.75 17.05 -20.29
C ALA A 12 41.70 16.73 -21.37
N VAL A 13 40.44 17.09 -21.12
CA VAL A 13 39.36 17.06 -22.10
C VAL A 13 39.43 18.35 -22.97
N ASP A 14 39.67 18.17 -24.27
CA ASP A 14 39.74 19.23 -25.28
C ASP A 14 38.34 19.71 -25.65
N ASN A 15 38.06 20.95 -25.38
CA ASN A 15 36.82 21.66 -25.64
C ASN A 15 36.84 22.26 -27.06
N LYS A 16 36.51 21.49 -28.11
CA LYS A 16 36.29 22.04 -29.46
C LYS A 16 34.85 22.48 -29.64
N LYS A 17 34.63 23.79 -29.62
CA LYS A 17 33.43 24.48 -30.09
C LYS A 17 33.31 24.38 -31.60
N THR A 18 32.25 23.76 -32.10
CA THR A 18 31.86 23.81 -33.51
C THR A 18 31.03 25.07 -33.78
N PRO A 19 31.34 25.87 -34.79
CA PRO A 19 30.56 27.06 -35.07
C PRO A 19 29.25 26.72 -35.81
N VAL A 20 28.16 27.34 -35.36
CA VAL A 20 26.85 27.29 -36.03
C VAL A 20 26.90 28.27 -37.23
N ALA A 21 26.70 27.74 -38.43
CA ALA A 21 26.58 28.54 -39.66
C ALA A 21 25.19 29.17 -39.71
N PHE A 22 25.16 30.51 -39.80
CA PHE A 22 23.97 31.27 -40.13
C PHE A 22 23.75 31.21 -41.65
N VAL A 23 22.51 30.79 -42.06
CA VAL A 23 22.03 30.90 -43.43
C VAL A 23 21.20 32.19 -43.51
N PRO A 24 21.49 33.11 -44.44
CA PRO A 24 20.70 34.33 -44.62
C PRO A 24 19.38 34.00 -45.34
N VAL A 25 18.27 34.51 -44.82
CA VAL A 25 16.96 34.48 -45.48
C VAL A 25 16.91 35.60 -46.52
N ASP A 26 16.78 35.20 -47.78
CA ASP A 26 16.57 36.13 -48.90
C ASP A 26 15.13 36.67 -48.90
N ARG A 27 15.02 38.04 -48.98
CA ARG A 27 13.73 38.74 -49.13
C ARG A 27 13.53 39.02 -50.62
N GLY A 28 12.41 38.50 -51.15
CA GLY A 28 11.86 39.14 -52.34
C GLY A 28 11.34 38.20 -53.40
N SER A 29 10.08 37.90 -53.39
CA SER A 29 9.29 37.75 -54.61
C SER A 29 7.83 38.11 -54.34
N GLN A 30 7.47 39.28 -54.89
CA GLN A 30 6.09 39.74 -55.01
C GLN A 30 5.39 38.90 -56.07
N PHE A 31 4.34 38.15 -55.67
CA PHE A 31 3.41 37.58 -56.65
C PHE A 31 2.29 38.56 -56.94
N ILE A 32 2.31 39.11 -58.18
CA ILE A 32 1.24 39.88 -58.76
C ILE A 32 0.13 38.91 -59.16
N VAL A 33 -1.04 39.02 -58.47
CA VAL A 33 -2.27 38.31 -58.88
C VAL A 33 -2.97 39.18 -59.93
N LYS A 34 -3.01 38.70 -61.16
CA LYS A 34 -3.86 39.28 -62.21
C LYS A 34 -5.35 39.00 -61.91
N LYS A 35 -6.09 40.10 -61.99
CA LYS A 35 -7.53 40.16 -61.85
C LYS A 35 -8.11 39.97 -63.23
N GLU A 36 -8.59 38.78 -63.56
CA GLU A 36 -9.56 38.53 -64.61
C GLU A 36 -10.19 37.15 -64.41
N ASP A 37 -11.45 37.14 -64.34
CA ASP A 37 -12.57 36.26 -64.70
C ASP A 37 -13.56 36.01 -63.59
N LEU A 38 -14.47 37.01 -63.52
CA LEU A 38 -15.77 36.82 -62.90
C LEU A 38 -16.72 36.19 -63.96
N MET A 39 -17.09 34.92 -63.74
CA MET A 39 -18.34 34.39 -64.31
C MET A 39 -19.21 33.82 -63.21
N PRO A 40 -20.54 34.11 -63.26
CA PRO A 40 -21.46 33.74 -62.21
C PRO A 40 -22.02 32.35 -62.46
N TYR A 41 -21.73 31.39 -61.59
CA TYR A 41 -22.49 30.15 -61.55
C TYR A 41 -23.49 30.22 -60.41
N ARG A 42 -24.75 30.36 -60.82
CA ARG A 42 -25.93 30.22 -59.98
C ARG A 42 -26.07 28.78 -59.45
N THR A 43 -26.28 28.68 -58.17
CA THR A 43 -27.17 27.77 -57.48
C THR A 43 -26.88 26.27 -57.52
N ARG A 44 -26.45 25.76 -56.39
CA ARG A 44 -27.17 24.71 -55.63
C ARG A 44 -26.61 24.71 -54.22
N ILE A 45 -27.39 25.32 -53.31
CA ILE A 45 -27.17 25.15 -51.88
C ILE A 45 -27.52 23.71 -51.54
N ALA A 46 -26.57 22.80 -51.51
CA ALA A 46 -26.67 21.58 -50.80
C ALA A 46 -26.35 21.88 -49.33
N ALA A 47 -27.41 21.99 -48.52
CA ALA A 47 -27.28 22.03 -47.08
C ALA A 47 -26.71 20.68 -46.61
N ALA A 48 -25.36 20.59 -46.53
CA ALA A 48 -24.70 19.56 -45.79
C ALA A 48 -24.95 19.87 -44.31
N VAL A 49 -25.98 19.24 -43.74
CA VAL A 49 -26.18 19.14 -42.30
C VAL A 49 -24.98 18.33 -41.78
N ILE A 50 -23.95 19.05 -41.33
CA ILE A 50 -22.91 18.46 -40.48
C ILE A 50 -23.63 18.16 -39.16
N ALA A 51 -24.17 16.95 -39.04
CA ALA A 51 -24.47 16.37 -37.74
C ALA A 51 -23.13 16.22 -37.01
N LEU A 52 -22.77 17.24 -36.24
CA LEU A 52 -21.83 17.11 -35.17
C LEU A 52 -22.40 16.05 -34.23
N LEU A 53 -21.96 14.81 -34.44
CA LEU A 53 -22.00 13.79 -33.41
C LEU A 53 -21.15 14.33 -32.26
N SER A 54 -21.75 15.13 -31.39
CA SER A 54 -21.30 15.31 -30.04
C SER A 54 -21.39 13.92 -29.41
N ALA A 55 -20.34 13.13 -29.58
CA ALA A 55 -20.08 12.05 -28.67
C ALA A 55 -19.96 12.72 -27.28
N GLY A 56 -21.09 12.84 -26.61
CA GLY A 56 -21.12 13.27 -25.24
C GLY A 56 -20.15 12.33 -24.52
N VAL A 57 -19.08 12.89 -24.00
CA VAL A 57 -18.26 12.20 -23.02
C VAL A 57 -19.25 11.89 -21.91
N ALA A 58 -19.76 10.66 -21.87
CA ALA A 58 -20.58 10.20 -20.78
C ALA A 58 -19.69 10.31 -19.54
N THR A 59 -19.87 11.39 -18.78
CA THR A 59 -19.23 11.49 -17.46
C THR A 59 -19.73 10.29 -16.69
N ALA A 60 -18.80 9.38 -16.37
CA ALA A 60 -19.17 8.21 -15.60
C ALA A 60 -19.71 8.69 -14.25
N ALA A 61 -20.87 8.16 -13.87
CA ALA A 61 -21.50 8.58 -12.63
C ALA A 61 -20.73 7.99 -11.43
N PRO A 62 -20.56 8.76 -10.35
CA PRO A 62 -20.00 8.24 -9.11
C PRO A 62 -20.87 7.09 -8.58
N PRO A 63 -20.36 6.27 -7.64
CA PRO A 63 -21.14 5.19 -7.06
C PRO A 63 -22.44 5.72 -6.43
N LYS A 64 -23.52 5.00 -6.60
CA LYS A 64 -24.76 5.28 -5.87
C LYS A 64 -24.66 4.72 -4.46
N VAL A 65 -25.07 5.48 -3.47
CA VAL A 65 -25.35 4.95 -2.14
C VAL A 65 -26.72 4.28 -2.17
N VAL A 66 -26.77 3.00 -1.82
CA VAL A 66 -27.99 2.19 -1.90
C VAL A 66 -28.34 1.55 -0.56
N SER A 67 -29.63 1.32 -0.33
CA SER A 67 -30.14 0.55 0.82
C SER A 67 -30.40 -0.89 0.39
N ALA A 68 -29.37 -1.58 -0.11
CA ALA A 68 -29.45 -2.94 -0.59
C ALA A 68 -28.43 -3.82 0.15
N PRO A 69 -28.69 -5.14 0.28
CA PRO A 69 -27.75 -6.04 0.95
C PRO A 69 -26.44 -6.12 0.17
N ASN A 70 -25.37 -6.28 0.92
CA ASN A 70 -24.05 -6.58 0.42
C ASN A 70 -24.04 -7.88 -0.40
N SER A 71 -23.39 -7.87 -1.54
CA SER A 71 -23.34 -8.99 -2.50
C SER A 71 -22.57 -10.22 -2.02
N ASP A 72 -21.65 -10.05 -1.04
CA ASP A 72 -20.85 -11.13 -0.46
C ASP A 72 -20.59 -10.81 1.03
N PRO A 73 -21.60 -10.95 1.91
CA PRO A 73 -21.50 -10.50 3.30
C PRO A 73 -20.48 -11.32 4.13
N GLN A 74 -20.11 -12.51 3.68
CA GLN A 74 -19.09 -13.33 4.34
C GLN A 74 -17.67 -12.81 4.04
N CYS A 75 -17.45 -12.26 2.86
CA CYS A 75 -16.17 -11.69 2.45
C CYS A 75 -16.09 -10.19 2.72
N PHE A 76 -17.13 -9.45 2.36
CA PHE A 76 -17.15 -7.99 2.46
C PHE A 76 -17.90 -7.54 3.72
N ALA A 77 -17.42 -7.90 4.90
CA ALA A 77 -18.04 -7.45 6.14
C ALA A 77 -17.97 -5.91 6.23
N PRO A 78 -19.09 -5.20 6.42
CA PRO A 78 -19.07 -3.74 6.57
C PRO A 78 -18.34 -3.36 7.87
N TRP A 79 -17.65 -2.21 7.84
CA TRP A 79 -16.88 -1.71 8.97
C TRP A 79 -17.74 -1.50 10.24
N ALA A 80 -18.94 -0.98 10.05
CA ALA A 80 -19.93 -0.76 11.10
C ALA A 80 -21.35 -0.91 10.52
N THR A 81 -22.34 -0.94 11.38
CA THR A 81 -23.75 -1.10 10.99
C THR A 81 -24.28 0.04 10.11
N ASN A 82 -23.69 1.23 10.23
CA ASN A 82 -24.01 2.41 9.41
C ASN A 82 -23.09 2.62 8.22
N THR A 83 -22.24 1.65 7.88
CA THR A 83 -21.38 1.71 6.69
C THR A 83 -22.23 1.84 5.44
N LYS A 84 -21.94 2.84 4.61
CA LYS A 84 -22.63 3.06 3.32
C LYS A 84 -22.42 1.87 2.40
N MET A 85 -23.45 1.51 1.66
CA MET A 85 -23.35 0.52 0.58
C MET A 85 -23.24 1.22 -0.75
N PHE A 86 -22.21 0.89 -1.53
CA PHE A 86 -21.97 1.44 -2.85
C PHE A 86 -22.42 0.48 -3.94
N GLN A 87 -22.99 1.05 -5.00
CA GLN A 87 -23.24 0.36 -6.25
C GLN A 87 -22.73 1.22 -7.40
N TYR A 88 -21.70 0.74 -8.06
CA TYR A 88 -21.15 1.36 -9.27
C TYR A 88 -21.98 0.95 -10.51
N PRO A 89 -22.00 1.76 -11.57
CA PRO A 89 -22.51 1.32 -12.87
C PRO A 89 -21.72 0.09 -13.34
N ALA A 90 -22.42 -0.98 -13.70
CA ALA A 90 -21.76 -2.19 -14.20
C ALA A 90 -20.99 -1.90 -15.49
N LYS A 91 -19.76 -2.37 -15.59
CA LYS A 91 -18.92 -2.31 -16.78
C LYS A 91 -18.86 -3.69 -17.45
N LYS A 92 -18.71 -3.71 -18.76
CA LYS A 92 -18.47 -4.94 -19.50
C LYS A 92 -16.99 -5.31 -19.41
N GLY A 93 -16.69 -6.51 -18.86
CA GLY A 93 -15.33 -7.05 -18.85
C GLY A 93 -14.85 -7.53 -20.23
N PRO A 94 -13.59 -8.00 -20.34
CA PRO A 94 -12.61 -8.09 -19.27
C PRO A 94 -12.01 -6.73 -18.88
N TYR A 95 -11.59 -6.58 -17.61
CA TYR A 95 -11.21 -5.32 -16.98
C TYR A 95 -9.72 -5.05 -17.01
N ARG A 96 -9.35 -3.77 -17.01
CA ARG A 96 -7.99 -3.30 -16.73
C ARG A 96 -7.93 -2.82 -15.29
N ILE A 97 -7.14 -3.50 -14.47
CA ILE A 97 -6.98 -3.17 -13.03
C ILE A 97 -5.52 -2.87 -12.75
N ALA A 98 -5.27 -1.79 -12.00
CA ALA A 98 -3.91 -1.44 -11.55
C ALA A 98 -3.79 -1.57 -10.03
N LEU A 99 -2.58 -1.94 -9.57
CA LEU A 99 -2.15 -1.82 -8.19
C LEU A 99 -1.12 -0.69 -8.09
N ALA A 100 -1.51 0.43 -7.47
CA ALA A 100 -0.64 1.56 -7.18
C ALA A 100 -0.10 1.44 -5.75
N ASN A 101 1.10 0.87 -5.61
CA ASN A 101 1.81 0.75 -4.34
C ASN A 101 2.77 1.92 -4.16
N GLY A 102 2.90 2.42 -2.93
CA GLY A 102 3.92 3.39 -2.54
C GLY A 102 5.24 2.70 -2.17
N TYR A 103 5.57 2.73 -0.88
CA TYR A 103 6.75 2.11 -0.31
C TYR A 103 6.89 0.61 -0.63
N ILE A 104 8.10 0.13 -0.94
CA ILE A 104 8.36 -1.28 -1.32
C ILE A 104 9.57 -1.88 -0.59
N ALA A 105 10.28 -1.12 0.23
CA ALA A 105 11.54 -1.59 0.81
C ALA A 105 11.39 -2.67 1.89
N ASN A 106 10.16 -3.01 2.33
CA ASN A 106 9.94 -4.08 3.30
C ASN A 106 9.36 -5.36 2.67
N THR A 107 9.57 -6.46 3.37
CA THR A 107 9.18 -7.80 2.90
C THR A 107 7.67 -8.00 2.85
N TRP A 108 6.90 -7.33 3.73
CA TRP A 108 5.44 -7.33 3.68
C TRP A 108 4.91 -6.80 2.34
N ARG A 109 5.46 -5.66 1.87
CA ARG A 109 5.07 -5.07 0.57
C ARG A 109 5.46 -5.94 -0.62
N ILE A 110 6.63 -6.57 -0.54
CA ILE A 110 7.08 -7.54 -1.56
C ILE A 110 6.11 -8.74 -1.60
N GLN A 111 5.79 -9.32 -0.44
CA GLN A 111 4.86 -10.45 -0.35
C GLN A 111 3.44 -10.04 -0.80
N MET A 112 2.99 -8.84 -0.47
CA MET A 112 1.71 -8.27 -0.91
C MET A 112 1.62 -8.18 -2.44
N ILE A 113 2.65 -7.68 -3.13
CA ILE A 113 2.68 -7.61 -4.59
C ILE A 113 2.65 -9.02 -5.20
N LYS A 114 3.42 -9.95 -4.63
CA LYS A 114 3.42 -11.35 -5.07
C LYS A 114 2.03 -11.98 -4.87
N THR A 115 1.38 -11.72 -3.76
CA THR A 115 0.01 -12.20 -3.49
C THR A 115 -1.01 -11.60 -4.46
N ALA A 116 -0.90 -10.31 -4.78
CA ALA A 116 -1.77 -9.67 -5.77
C ALA A 116 -1.66 -10.33 -7.15
N LYS A 117 -0.43 -10.66 -7.58
CA LYS A 117 -0.17 -11.36 -8.84
C LYS A 117 -0.65 -12.81 -8.81
N ALA A 118 -0.43 -13.52 -7.70
CA ALA A 118 -0.96 -14.87 -7.51
C ALA A 118 -2.49 -14.87 -7.63
N TYR A 119 -3.16 -13.89 -7.00
CA TYR A 119 -4.61 -13.75 -7.10
C TYR A 119 -5.08 -13.43 -8.51
N ALA A 120 -4.42 -12.47 -9.18
CA ALA A 120 -4.75 -12.11 -10.57
C ALA A 120 -4.53 -13.27 -11.57
N ALA A 121 -3.65 -14.21 -11.25
CA ALA A 121 -3.35 -15.38 -12.07
C ALA A 121 -4.32 -16.57 -11.83
N GLN A 122 -5.17 -16.53 -10.81
CA GLN A 122 -6.19 -17.58 -10.61
C GLN A 122 -7.14 -17.63 -11.80
N PRO A 123 -7.49 -18.80 -12.35
CA PRO A 123 -8.23 -18.92 -13.62
C PRO A 123 -9.53 -18.11 -13.67
N GLU A 124 -10.30 -18.13 -12.57
CA GLU A 124 -11.57 -17.40 -12.47
C GLU A 124 -11.39 -15.88 -12.36
N VAL A 125 -10.24 -15.42 -11.87
CA VAL A 125 -9.88 -14.00 -11.80
C VAL A 125 -9.28 -13.56 -13.13
N ALA A 126 -8.33 -14.31 -13.68
CA ALA A 126 -7.68 -14.03 -14.96
C ALA A 126 -8.68 -13.93 -16.11
N ALA A 127 -9.73 -14.76 -16.12
CA ALA A 127 -10.81 -14.67 -17.12
C ALA A 127 -11.58 -13.32 -17.09
N LYS A 128 -11.52 -12.59 -15.98
CA LYS A 128 -12.14 -11.27 -15.82
C LYS A 128 -11.18 -10.11 -16.11
N LEU A 129 -9.90 -10.39 -16.28
CA LEU A 129 -8.86 -9.37 -16.44
C LEU A 129 -8.37 -9.30 -17.89
N LYS A 130 -8.43 -8.11 -18.48
CA LYS A 130 -7.71 -7.78 -19.72
C LYS A 130 -6.24 -7.46 -19.43
N GLU A 131 -6.00 -6.81 -18.29
CA GLU A 131 -4.68 -6.41 -17.84
C GLU A 131 -4.68 -6.24 -16.31
N PHE A 132 -3.65 -6.75 -15.66
CA PHE A 132 -3.34 -6.42 -14.26
C PHE A 132 -1.92 -5.86 -14.19
N LYS A 133 -1.80 -4.60 -13.76
CA LYS A 133 -0.50 -3.90 -13.72
C LYS A 133 -0.17 -3.44 -12.31
N VAL A 134 1.09 -3.62 -11.92
CA VAL A 134 1.61 -3.17 -10.62
C VAL A 134 2.63 -2.07 -10.83
N VAL A 135 2.52 -0.99 -10.07
CA VAL A 135 3.53 0.08 -10.01
C VAL A 135 3.83 0.38 -8.54
N SER A 136 5.11 0.43 -8.20
CA SER A 136 5.61 0.90 -6.90
C SER A 136 6.43 2.15 -7.11
N THR A 137 6.16 3.18 -6.31
CA THR A 137 6.73 4.53 -6.48
C THR A 137 7.65 4.97 -5.34
N GLY A 138 7.89 4.10 -4.36
CA GLY A 138 8.67 4.44 -3.19
C GLY A 138 7.91 5.33 -2.20
N GLU A 139 8.63 6.15 -1.44
CA GLU A 139 8.05 7.07 -0.46
C GLU A 139 7.53 8.39 -1.12
N ASP A 140 7.70 8.55 -2.43
CA ASP A 140 7.28 9.75 -3.15
C ASP A 140 5.76 9.76 -3.40
N VAL A 141 5.05 10.56 -2.62
CA VAL A 141 3.59 10.75 -2.72
C VAL A 141 3.18 11.34 -4.06
N ALA A 142 3.96 12.29 -4.60
CA ALA A 142 3.64 12.93 -5.88
C ALA A 142 3.78 11.94 -7.04
N ALA A 143 4.80 11.09 -7.00
CA ALA A 143 4.98 10.01 -7.96
C ALA A 143 3.82 8.99 -7.90
N GLN A 144 3.32 8.66 -6.70
CA GLN A 144 2.17 7.76 -6.56
C GLN A 144 0.89 8.38 -7.14
N ILE A 145 0.63 9.65 -6.85
CA ILE A 145 -0.50 10.39 -7.43
C ILE A 145 -0.38 10.48 -8.95
N ALA A 146 0.82 10.75 -9.48
CA ALA A 146 1.06 10.78 -10.92
C ALA A 146 0.81 9.41 -11.58
N ALA A 147 1.25 8.32 -10.96
CA ALA A 147 0.99 6.97 -11.45
C ALA A 147 -0.52 6.67 -11.52
N ILE A 148 -1.28 7.04 -10.49
CA ILE A 148 -2.74 6.88 -10.46
C ILE A 148 -3.40 7.71 -11.56
N ASN A 149 -2.98 8.97 -11.74
CA ASN A 149 -3.48 9.82 -12.82
C ASN A 149 -3.21 9.20 -14.21
N ASN A 150 -2.02 8.64 -14.41
CA ASN A 150 -1.67 7.94 -15.65
C ASN A 150 -2.55 6.70 -15.89
N PHE A 151 -2.94 5.95 -14.86
CA PHE A 151 -3.87 4.84 -14.99
C PHE A 151 -5.27 5.32 -15.38
N ILE A 152 -5.75 6.42 -14.77
CA ILE A 152 -7.03 7.04 -15.13
C ILE A 152 -7.01 7.45 -16.61
N ASP A 153 -5.99 8.18 -17.05
CA ASP A 153 -5.83 8.66 -18.44
C ASP A 153 -5.69 7.51 -19.44
N SER A 154 -5.08 6.40 -19.02
CA SER A 154 -4.91 5.20 -19.85
C SER A 154 -6.17 4.32 -19.90
N GLY A 155 -7.27 4.73 -19.26
CA GLY A 155 -8.56 4.02 -19.31
C GLY A 155 -8.55 2.71 -18.50
N TYR A 156 -7.90 2.69 -17.34
CA TYR A 156 -8.09 1.60 -16.39
C TYR A 156 -9.47 1.66 -15.76
N ASP A 157 -10.06 0.50 -15.49
CA ASP A 157 -11.41 0.39 -14.93
C ASP A 157 -11.42 0.51 -13.41
N ALA A 158 -10.38 -0.01 -12.75
CA ALA A 158 -10.19 0.12 -11.32
C ALA A 158 -8.72 0.30 -10.95
N ILE A 159 -8.50 0.96 -9.82
CA ILE A 159 -7.17 1.15 -9.21
C ILE A 159 -7.27 0.72 -7.75
N VAL A 160 -6.45 -0.27 -7.39
CA VAL A 160 -6.23 -0.69 -6.01
C VAL A 160 -5.01 0.06 -5.49
N VAL A 161 -5.12 0.72 -4.34
CA VAL A 161 -4.06 1.60 -3.84
C VAL A 161 -3.70 1.27 -2.39
N ASN A 162 -2.39 1.20 -2.13
CA ASN A 162 -1.84 1.24 -0.79
C ASN A 162 -1.20 2.62 -0.61
N ALA A 163 -1.95 3.55 0.03
CA ALA A 163 -1.66 4.98 0.00
C ALA A 163 -0.44 5.36 0.85
N GLN A 164 0.48 6.14 0.27
CA GLN A 164 1.66 6.62 1.00
C GLN A 164 1.30 7.75 2.00
N ASN A 165 0.37 8.62 1.62
CA ASN A 165 -0.14 9.69 2.48
C ASN A 165 -1.61 9.97 2.14
N PRO A 166 -2.58 9.56 2.99
CA PRO A 166 -4.00 9.69 2.67
C PRO A 166 -4.47 11.14 2.46
N ALA A 167 -3.89 12.11 3.17
CA ALA A 167 -4.31 13.51 3.09
C ALA A 167 -4.07 14.13 1.70
N ALA A 168 -3.06 13.67 0.96
CA ALA A 168 -2.71 14.18 -0.36
C ALA A 168 -3.62 13.67 -1.49
N PHE A 169 -4.48 12.68 -1.23
CA PHE A 169 -5.22 11.96 -2.29
C PHE A 169 -6.55 12.60 -2.69
N LYS A 170 -7.04 13.60 -1.98
CA LYS A 170 -8.35 14.20 -2.26
C LYS A 170 -8.56 14.60 -3.73
N PRO A 171 -7.61 15.26 -4.43
CA PRO A 171 -7.81 15.60 -5.85
C PRO A 171 -7.90 14.37 -6.76
N VAL A 172 -7.10 13.33 -6.51
CA VAL A 172 -7.07 12.13 -7.35
C VAL A 172 -8.29 11.24 -7.10
N ILE A 173 -8.84 11.22 -5.88
CA ILE A 173 -10.12 10.55 -5.57
C ILE A 173 -11.24 11.17 -6.41
N LYS A 174 -11.36 12.51 -6.37
CA LYS A 174 -12.35 13.21 -7.19
C LYS A 174 -12.18 12.89 -8.67
N ARG A 175 -10.96 12.93 -9.18
CA ARG A 175 -10.66 12.63 -10.59
C ARG A 175 -11.05 11.21 -10.99
N ALA A 176 -10.75 10.20 -10.14
CA ALA A 176 -11.15 8.82 -10.38
C ALA A 176 -12.68 8.69 -10.45
N ASN A 177 -13.40 9.32 -9.53
CA ASN A 177 -14.86 9.33 -9.51
C ASN A 177 -15.45 10.01 -10.75
N ASP A 178 -14.92 11.17 -11.15
CA ASP A 178 -15.36 11.90 -12.36
C ASP A 178 -15.12 11.07 -13.64
N ALA A 179 -14.05 10.26 -13.66
CA ALA A 179 -13.74 9.35 -14.76
C ALA A 179 -14.44 7.99 -14.68
N GLY A 180 -15.19 7.72 -13.60
CA GLY A 180 -15.83 6.43 -13.34
C GLY A 180 -14.87 5.28 -13.13
N VAL A 181 -13.69 5.57 -12.60
CA VAL A 181 -12.69 4.58 -12.20
C VAL A 181 -12.97 4.16 -10.77
N VAL A 182 -13.11 2.87 -10.52
CA VAL A 182 -13.28 2.34 -9.16
C VAL A 182 -11.97 2.45 -8.41
N LEU A 183 -11.96 3.21 -7.32
CA LEU A 183 -10.79 3.35 -6.46
C LEU A 183 -11.00 2.56 -5.17
N VAL A 184 -10.11 1.60 -4.90
CA VAL A 184 -10.12 0.77 -3.69
C VAL A 184 -8.81 0.91 -2.95
N ALA A 185 -8.84 1.54 -1.79
CA ALA A 185 -7.68 1.60 -0.91
C ALA A 185 -7.67 0.41 0.05
N PHE A 186 -6.48 -0.06 0.41
CA PHE A 186 -6.32 -1.14 1.39
C PHE A 186 -5.09 -0.91 2.26
N ASP A 187 -5.08 -1.48 3.45
CA ASP A 187 -4.01 -1.36 4.43
C ASP A 187 -3.77 0.09 4.84
N ASN A 188 -2.95 0.85 4.11
CA ASN A 188 -2.92 2.30 4.22
C ASN A 188 -4.09 2.88 3.42
N ILE A 189 -5.20 3.04 4.11
CA ILE A 189 -6.47 3.50 3.55
C ILE A 189 -6.49 5.02 3.32
N LEU A 190 -7.51 5.46 2.61
CA LEU A 190 -7.79 6.87 2.37
C LEU A 190 -8.79 7.40 3.41
N ASP A 191 -8.52 8.58 3.95
CA ASP A 191 -9.42 9.29 4.88
C ASP A 191 -10.59 9.92 4.09
N THR A 192 -11.47 9.07 3.53
CA THR A 192 -12.57 9.50 2.68
C THR A 192 -13.74 8.52 2.72
N GLU A 193 -14.94 9.05 2.47
CA GLU A 193 -16.13 8.25 2.18
C GLU A 193 -16.47 8.19 0.67
N GLU A 194 -15.58 8.66 -0.20
CA GLU A 194 -15.78 8.74 -1.66
C GLU A 194 -15.06 7.63 -2.44
N ALA A 195 -14.31 6.77 -1.74
CA ALA A 195 -13.64 5.60 -2.28
C ALA A 195 -13.93 4.39 -1.39
N ILE A 196 -13.66 3.20 -1.91
CA ILE A 196 -13.76 1.97 -1.10
C ILE A 196 -12.50 1.80 -0.28
N ASN A 197 -12.64 1.45 0.99
CA ASN A 197 -11.55 1.08 1.88
C ASN A 197 -11.66 -0.39 2.31
N VAL A 198 -10.57 -1.13 2.27
CA VAL A 198 -10.48 -2.53 2.72
C VAL A 198 -9.36 -2.62 3.76
N ASN A 199 -9.70 -2.83 5.02
CA ASN A 199 -8.69 -2.81 6.08
C ASN A 199 -9.09 -3.68 7.28
N VAL A 200 -8.10 -3.94 8.13
CA VAL A 200 -8.34 -4.32 9.52
C VAL A 200 -8.52 -3.05 10.36
N ASP A 201 -8.99 -3.21 11.58
CA ASP A 201 -9.02 -2.13 12.57
C ASP A 201 -7.60 -1.86 13.08
N GLN A 202 -6.85 -0.98 12.40
CA GLN A 202 -5.47 -0.65 12.74
C GLN A 202 -5.35 0.01 14.11
N LYS A 203 -6.32 0.87 14.47
CA LYS A 203 -6.38 1.48 15.80
C LYS A 203 -6.69 0.42 16.86
N GLY A 204 -7.65 -0.45 16.59
CA GLY A 204 -7.95 -1.63 17.42
C GLY A 204 -6.75 -2.56 17.56
N LEU A 205 -5.93 -2.72 16.52
CA LEU A 205 -4.69 -3.49 16.59
C LEU A 205 -3.67 -2.86 17.55
N GLY A 206 -3.45 -1.55 17.46
CA GLY A 206 -2.60 -0.83 18.43
C GLY A 206 -3.11 -0.97 19.86
N LYS A 207 -4.44 -0.86 20.05
CA LYS A 207 -5.06 -1.11 21.37
C LYS A 207 -4.81 -2.52 21.87
N TYR A 208 -4.97 -3.53 21.02
CA TYR A 208 -4.75 -4.92 21.38
C TYR A 208 -3.33 -5.17 21.93
N TRP A 209 -2.29 -4.68 21.26
CA TRP A 209 -0.92 -4.79 21.76
C TRP A 209 -0.74 -4.08 23.10
N ALA A 210 -1.24 -2.85 23.21
CA ALA A 210 -1.09 -2.07 24.44
C ALA A 210 -1.90 -2.65 25.62
N GLU A 211 -3.11 -3.14 25.41
CA GLU A 211 -3.92 -3.83 26.43
C GLU A 211 -3.22 -5.07 26.95
N TRP A 212 -2.62 -5.84 26.04
CA TRP A 212 -1.83 -7.00 26.41
C TRP A 212 -0.58 -6.59 27.21
N LEU A 213 0.13 -5.53 26.82
CA LEU A 213 1.27 -5.01 27.58
C LEU A 213 0.84 -4.49 28.97
N VAL A 214 -0.27 -3.76 29.06
CA VAL A 214 -0.83 -3.29 30.34
C VAL A 214 -1.12 -4.46 31.29
N LYS A 215 -1.58 -5.60 30.77
CA LYS A 215 -1.83 -6.82 31.54
C LYS A 215 -0.52 -7.49 32.01
N ASN A 216 0.50 -7.53 31.16
CA ASN A 216 1.75 -8.26 31.40
C ASN A 216 2.85 -7.41 32.08
N VAL A 217 2.66 -6.10 32.16
CA VAL A 217 3.54 -5.14 32.87
C VAL A 217 2.71 -4.39 33.91
N PRO A 218 2.43 -5.02 35.08
CA PRO A 218 1.40 -4.55 36.01
C PRO A 218 1.70 -3.16 36.61
N ASN A 219 2.95 -2.76 36.69
CA ASN A 219 3.37 -1.48 37.28
C ASN A 219 3.53 -0.36 36.24
N GLY A 220 3.29 -0.63 34.94
CA GLY A 220 3.71 0.26 33.88
C GLY A 220 5.22 0.26 33.75
N GLY A 221 5.80 1.25 33.08
CA GLY A 221 7.25 1.33 32.88
C GLY A 221 7.64 2.06 31.60
N LYS A 222 8.90 1.93 31.22
CA LYS A 222 9.44 2.49 30.00
C LYS A 222 9.20 1.53 28.84
N VAL A 223 8.49 1.97 27.82
CA VAL A 223 8.17 1.20 26.62
C VAL A 223 8.89 1.76 25.41
N LEU A 224 9.51 0.88 24.62
CA LEU A 224 9.99 1.21 23.30
C LEU A 224 8.87 0.98 22.29
N GLU A 225 8.46 2.01 21.58
CA GLU A 225 7.55 1.93 20.45
C GLU A 225 8.33 2.07 19.14
N VAL A 226 8.45 0.97 18.39
CA VAL A 226 9.09 0.95 17.06
C VAL A 226 8.01 1.16 16.01
N ARG A 227 7.98 2.38 15.48
CA ARG A 227 6.93 2.86 14.58
C ARG A 227 7.19 2.49 13.12
N GLY A 228 6.13 2.62 12.31
CA GLY A 228 6.14 2.35 10.88
C GLY A 228 6.69 3.50 10.04
N VAL A 229 6.18 3.61 8.81
CA VAL A 229 6.51 4.72 7.89
C VAL A 229 5.65 5.93 8.23
N SER A 230 6.28 7.01 8.63
CA SER A 230 5.61 8.23 9.03
C SER A 230 4.72 8.82 7.93
N GLY A 231 3.55 9.35 8.32
CA GLY A 231 2.58 9.96 7.41
C GLY A 231 1.57 8.99 6.80
N THR A 232 1.71 7.68 7.03
CA THR A 232 0.75 6.67 6.61
C THR A 232 -0.38 6.52 7.63
N SER A 233 -1.57 6.07 7.19
CA SER A 233 -2.70 5.83 8.09
C SER A 233 -2.43 4.69 9.06
N VAL A 234 -1.74 3.64 8.63
CA VAL A 234 -1.39 2.48 9.47
C VAL A 234 -0.52 2.90 10.66
N ASP A 235 0.56 3.65 10.41
CA ASP A 235 1.44 4.12 11.48
C ASP A 235 0.70 5.01 12.47
N ARG A 236 -0.09 5.97 11.96
CA ARG A 236 -0.89 6.87 12.78
C ARG A 236 -1.88 6.12 13.67
N ASP A 237 -2.71 5.28 13.07
CA ASP A 237 -3.84 4.65 13.77
C ASP A 237 -3.36 3.65 14.81
N ARG A 238 -2.32 2.87 14.53
CA ARG A 238 -1.69 1.95 15.50
C ARG A 238 -1.11 2.71 16.69
N HIS A 239 -0.36 3.78 16.42
CA HIS A 239 0.20 4.65 17.46
C HIS A 239 -0.89 5.25 18.35
N GLU A 240 -1.92 5.85 17.75
CA GLU A 240 -3.04 6.41 18.49
C GLU A 240 -3.71 5.37 19.40
N GLY A 241 -3.92 4.14 18.88
CA GLY A 241 -4.48 3.04 19.66
C GLY A 241 -3.63 2.67 20.87
N ILE A 242 -2.32 2.58 20.69
CA ILE A 242 -1.35 2.30 21.74
C ILE A 242 -1.41 3.39 22.83
N GLN A 243 -1.32 4.65 22.44
CA GLN A 243 -1.28 5.78 23.36
C GLN A 243 -2.60 5.94 24.13
N GLU A 244 -3.75 5.71 23.49
CA GLU A 244 -5.06 5.73 24.16
C GLU A 244 -5.13 4.71 25.30
N VAL A 245 -4.65 3.48 25.09
CA VAL A 245 -4.68 2.44 26.12
C VAL A 245 -3.72 2.75 27.25
N PHE A 246 -2.48 3.15 26.95
CA PHE A 246 -1.52 3.51 27.98
C PHE A 246 -2.04 4.65 28.85
N LYS A 247 -2.61 5.69 28.26
CA LYS A 247 -3.25 6.81 28.97
C LYS A 247 -4.42 6.35 29.82
N ALA A 248 -5.29 5.50 29.29
CA ALA A 248 -6.48 5.02 30.00
C ALA A 248 -6.17 4.02 31.12
N SER A 249 -5.00 3.38 31.10
CA SER A 249 -4.61 2.33 32.05
C SER A 249 -4.44 2.81 33.49
N GLY A 250 -4.29 4.12 33.69
CA GLY A 250 -3.98 4.71 35.02
C GLY A 250 -2.58 4.38 35.54
N LYS A 251 -1.75 3.68 34.76
CA LYS A 251 -0.38 3.33 35.09
C LYS A 251 0.60 4.36 34.53
N LYS A 252 1.78 4.44 35.11
CA LYS A 252 2.82 5.34 34.61
C LYS A 252 3.56 4.66 33.45
N TRP A 253 3.38 5.16 32.24
CA TRP A 253 4.09 4.75 31.05
C TRP A 253 4.98 5.89 30.55
N GLU A 254 6.22 5.54 30.17
CA GLU A 254 7.15 6.43 29.49
C GLU A 254 7.42 5.83 28.10
N THR A 255 6.89 6.44 27.05
CA THR A 255 7.08 5.94 25.69
C THR A 255 8.29 6.57 25.04
N VAL A 256 9.20 5.75 24.54
CA VAL A 256 10.31 6.12 23.67
C VAL A 256 9.97 5.66 22.26
N GLU A 257 9.79 6.60 21.35
CA GLU A 257 9.43 6.32 19.96
C GLU A 257 10.66 6.33 19.05
N VAL A 258 10.75 5.34 18.16
CA VAL A 258 11.74 5.28 17.10
C VAL A 258 11.08 4.84 15.78
N ILE A 259 11.62 5.28 14.65
CA ILE A 259 11.04 4.97 13.35
C ILE A 259 11.76 3.78 12.71
N GLY A 260 11.11 2.61 12.76
CA GLY A 260 11.62 1.35 12.21
C GLY A 260 11.24 1.09 10.76
N LYS A 261 10.29 1.88 10.21
CA LYS A 261 9.83 1.82 8.81
C LYS A 261 9.30 0.45 8.37
N TRP A 262 8.86 -0.40 9.30
CA TRP A 262 8.44 -1.79 9.04
C TRP A 262 9.53 -2.65 8.37
N ASP A 263 10.79 -2.36 8.62
CA ASP A 263 11.95 -2.97 7.97
C ASP A 263 12.92 -3.53 9.03
N ASP A 264 13.23 -4.82 8.96
CA ASP A 264 14.03 -5.49 9.98
C ASP A 264 15.40 -4.84 10.22
N PRO A 265 16.23 -4.54 9.19
CA PRO A 265 17.50 -3.87 9.40
C PRO A 265 17.37 -2.49 10.04
N THR A 266 16.38 -1.70 9.62
CA THR A 266 16.10 -0.37 10.18
C THR A 266 15.65 -0.47 11.63
N ALA A 267 14.69 -1.37 11.92
CA ALA A 267 14.16 -1.60 13.26
C ALA A 267 15.26 -2.11 14.20
N GLN A 268 16.14 -3.03 13.76
CA GLN A 268 17.29 -3.51 14.52
C GLN A 268 18.20 -2.35 14.88
N LYS A 269 18.57 -1.52 13.91
CA LYS A 269 19.46 -0.38 14.13
C LYS A 269 18.88 0.60 15.14
N VAL A 270 17.65 1.10 14.92
CA VAL A 270 17.06 2.11 15.80
C VAL A 270 16.76 1.57 17.20
N THR A 271 16.47 0.27 17.33
CA THR A 271 16.33 -0.41 18.63
C THR A 271 17.66 -0.50 19.36
N ALA A 272 18.75 -0.87 18.68
CA ALA A 272 20.08 -0.90 19.28
C ALA A 272 20.52 0.48 19.76
N ASP A 273 20.28 1.53 18.96
CA ASP A 273 20.55 2.92 19.33
C ASP A 273 19.72 3.33 20.57
N ALA A 274 18.43 2.99 20.61
CA ALA A 274 17.58 3.26 21.77
C ALA A 274 18.04 2.53 23.03
N ILE A 275 18.43 1.27 22.93
CA ILE A 275 19.01 0.49 24.06
C ILE A 275 20.33 1.13 24.54
N ALA A 276 21.17 1.57 23.63
CA ALA A 276 22.45 2.22 24.00
C ALA A 276 22.22 3.51 24.81
N VAL A 277 21.19 4.30 24.49
CA VAL A 277 20.84 5.56 25.18
C VAL A 277 20.08 5.29 26.47
N HIS A 278 19.00 4.53 26.42
CA HIS A 278 18.04 4.37 27.53
C HIS A 278 18.36 3.20 28.46
N LYS A 279 19.28 2.32 28.08
CA LYS A 279 19.79 1.14 28.83
C LYS A 279 18.77 0.03 29.04
N LYS A 280 17.55 0.37 29.47
CA LYS A 280 16.53 -0.63 29.81
C LYS A 280 15.15 -0.16 29.37
N PHE A 281 14.38 -1.11 28.83
CA PHE A 281 12.95 -1.01 28.60
C PHE A 281 12.23 -2.10 29.42
N ASP A 282 10.99 -1.83 29.83
CA ASP A 282 10.13 -2.76 30.56
C ASP A 282 9.13 -3.46 29.66
N ALA A 283 8.89 -2.89 28.46
CA ALA A 283 8.05 -3.43 27.41
C ALA A 283 8.52 -2.94 26.04
N ILE A 284 8.12 -3.65 24.98
CA ILE A 284 8.33 -3.24 23.59
C ILE A 284 7.01 -3.42 22.83
N THR A 285 6.73 -2.51 21.93
CA THR A 285 5.75 -2.70 20.85
C THR A 285 6.37 -2.27 19.53
N ALA A 286 6.15 -3.06 18.47
CA ALA A 286 6.62 -2.72 17.15
C ALA A 286 5.52 -2.93 16.11
N GLN A 287 5.45 -2.02 15.16
CA GLN A 287 4.47 -2.05 14.09
C GLN A 287 4.91 -2.89 12.88
N GLY A 288 6.06 -3.55 12.98
CA GLY A 288 6.76 -4.37 11.99
C GLY A 288 8.28 -4.18 12.09
N GLY A 289 9.04 -5.10 11.52
CA GLY A 289 10.49 -5.22 11.75
C GLY A 289 10.79 -5.86 13.11
N ASP A 290 9.85 -6.63 13.62
CA ASP A 290 9.88 -7.23 14.95
C ASP A 290 11.03 -8.21 15.12
N THR A 291 11.36 -8.93 14.06
CA THR A 291 12.51 -9.84 14.01
C THR A 291 13.80 -9.08 14.24
N GLY A 292 13.96 -7.92 13.60
CA GLY A 292 15.11 -7.03 13.80
C GLY A 292 15.17 -6.47 15.22
N VAL A 293 14.02 -6.12 15.82
CA VAL A 293 13.94 -5.64 17.20
C VAL A 293 14.43 -6.70 18.18
N VAL A 294 13.97 -7.96 18.05
CA VAL A 294 14.42 -9.06 18.91
C VAL A 294 15.92 -9.32 18.72
N GLN A 295 16.40 -9.26 17.48
CA GLN A 295 17.84 -9.41 17.19
C GLN A 295 18.68 -8.31 17.87
N ALA A 296 18.21 -7.06 17.87
CA ALA A 296 18.87 -5.97 18.58
C ALA A 296 18.94 -6.20 20.08
N MET A 297 17.89 -6.76 20.70
CA MET A 297 17.90 -7.13 22.12
C MET A 297 18.95 -8.20 22.39
N ILE A 298 19.07 -9.22 21.53
CA ILE A 298 20.05 -10.30 21.66
C ILE A 298 21.48 -9.73 21.57
N ASP A 299 21.74 -8.93 20.56
CA ASP A 299 23.07 -8.35 20.28
C ASP A 299 23.53 -7.41 21.41
N ALA A 300 22.60 -6.61 21.93
CA ALA A 300 22.83 -5.69 23.05
C ALA A 300 22.83 -6.38 24.41
N LYS A 301 22.54 -7.68 24.49
CA LYS A 301 22.34 -8.42 25.75
C LYS A 301 21.27 -7.77 26.64
N HIS A 302 20.28 -7.13 26.05
CA HIS A 302 19.14 -6.57 26.76
C HIS A 302 18.26 -7.71 27.28
N PRO A 303 17.76 -7.68 28.52
CA PRO A 303 16.82 -8.67 29.00
C PRO A 303 15.60 -8.75 28.11
N PHE A 304 15.09 -9.96 27.84
CA PHE A 304 13.80 -10.09 27.16
C PHE A 304 12.68 -9.54 28.03
N VAL A 305 11.73 -8.84 27.39
CA VAL A 305 10.59 -8.18 28.02
C VAL A 305 9.30 -8.51 27.25
N PRO A 306 8.12 -8.29 27.82
CA PRO A 306 6.85 -8.42 27.09
C PRO A 306 6.86 -7.58 25.82
N PHE A 307 6.46 -8.21 24.69
CA PHE A 307 6.50 -7.62 23.37
C PHE A 307 5.19 -7.82 22.61
N GLY A 308 4.55 -6.72 22.21
CA GLY A 308 3.40 -6.70 21.31
C GLY A 308 3.84 -6.32 19.89
N GLY A 309 3.63 -7.20 18.91
CA GLY A 309 4.13 -7.00 17.55
C GLY A 309 3.30 -7.64 16.44
N GLU A 310 3.79 -7.54 15.22
CA GLU A 310 3.16 -7.96 13.98
C GLU A 310 3.20 -9.50 13.76
N THR A 311 2.69 -9.93 12.59
CA THR A 311 2.58 -11.35 12.21
C THR A 311 3.81 -11.87 11.46
N GLU A 312 4.99 -11.34 11.75
CA GLU A 312 6.24 -11.82 11.16
C GLU A 312 6.57 -13.24 11.63
N ASN A 313 6.95 -14.09 10.69
CA ASN A 313 7.30 -15.48 10.98
C ASN A 313 8.52 -15.58 11.91
N GLY A 314 9.56 -14.78 11.68
CA GLY A 314 10.77 -14.73 12.50
C GLY A 314 10.47 -14.28 13.93
N PHE A 315 9.65 -13.25 14.10
CA PHE A 315 9.20 -12.80 15.41
C PHE A 315 8.49 -13.94 16.17
N ARG A 316 7.54 -14.61 15.53
CA ARG A 316 6.80 -15.72 16.16
C ARG A 316 7.70 -16.93 16.47
N LYS A 317 8.69 -17.22 15.63
CA LYS A 317 9.75 -18.21 15.93
C LYS A 317 10.54 -17.83 17.16
N PHE A 318 10.96 -16.54 17.28
CA PHE A 318 11.65 -16.04 18.45
C PHE A 318 10.80 -16.12 19.72
N CYS A 319 9.51 -15.84 19.65
CA CYS A 319 8.58 -16.00 20.76
C CYS A 319 8.57 -17.46 21.26
N GLY A 320 8.50 -18.43 20.36
CA GLY A 320 8.63 -19.84 20.72
C GLY A 320 9.98 -20.20 21.34
N LYS A 321 11.06 -19.69 20.77
CA LYS A 321 12.44 -19.99 21.21
C LYS A 321 12.81 -19.36 22.54
N TYR A 322 12.43 -18.11 22.76
CA TYR A 322 12.87 -17.31 23.91
C TYR A 322 11.77 -16.98 24.92
N GLY A 323 10.55 -17.47 24.70
CA GLY A 323 9.41 -17.16 25.56
C GLY A 323 9.63 -17.57 27.01
N ALA A 324 10.20 -18.76 27.26
CA ALA A 324 10.58 -19.22 28.60
C ALA A 324 11.72 -18.39 29.24
N GLN A 325 12.45 -17.63 28.44
CA GLN A 325 13.53 -16.75 28.89
C GLN A 325 13.06 -15.29 29.10
N GLY A 326 11.74 -15.04 28.96
CA GLY A 326 11.13 -13.74 29.21
C GLY A 326 10.60 -13.00 27.97
N LEU A 327 10.86 -13.49 26.75
CA LEU A 327 10.26 -12.92 25.53
C LEU A 327 8.79 -13.36 25.40
N LYS A 328 7.96 -12.88 26.31
CA LYS A 328 6.53 -13.08 26.19
C LYS A 328 6.00 -12.24 25.04
N CYS A 329 5.24 -12.83 24.13
CA CYS A 329 4.77 -12.15 22.95
C CYS A 329 3.26 -12.19 22.82
N SER A 330 2.71 -11.06 22.36
CA SER A 330 1.41 -11.00 21.68
C SER A 330 1.65 -10.53 20.25
N SER A 331 1.31 -11.37 19.28
CA SER A 331 1.50 -11.07 17.87
C SER A 331 0.13 -10.99 17.19
N ALA A 332 -0.15 -9.87 16.58
CA ALA A 332 -1.38 -9.65 15.81
C ALA A 332 -1.10 -8.72 14.63
N GLY A 333 -1.83 -8.94 13.55
CA GLY A 333 -1.67 -8.10 12.36
C GLY A 333 -2.50 -8.61 11.20
N THR A 334 -2.27 -8.03 10.03
CA THR A 334 -2.90 -8.46 8.78
C THR A 334 -1.87 -8.98 7.82
N GLY A 335 -2.11 -10.17 7.34
CA GLY A 335 -1.28 -10.73 6.27
C GLY A 335 -1.41 -9.95 4.96
N PRO A 336 -0.41 -10.06 4.10
CA PRO A 336 -0.39 -9.41 2.79
C PRO A 336 -1.58 -9.78 1.88
N ALA A 337 -2.28 -10.90 2.16
CA ALA A 337 -3.42 -11.36 1.37
C ALA A 337 -4.63 -10.42 1.34
N GLN A 338 -4.68 -9.40 2.20
CA GLN A 338 -5.72 -8.36 2.13
C GLN A 338 -5.79 -7.67 0.76
N VAL A 339 -4.69 -7.60 0.01
CA VAL A 339 -4.69 -7.06 -1.36
C VAL A 339 -5.60 -7.85 -2.29
N ALA A 340 -5.68 -9.16 -2.12
CA ALA A 340 -6.58 -10.01 -2.92
C ALA A 340 -8.05 -9.70 -2.63
N VAL A 341 -8.40 -9.40 -1.36
CA VAL A 341 -9.75 -8.95 -1.01
C VAL A 341 -10.04 -7.59 -1.64
N ALA A 342 -9.08 -6.66 -1.66
CA ALA A 342 -9.23 -5.36 -2.32
C ALA A 342 -9.47 -5.51 -3.84
N ILE A 343 -8.72 -6.39 -4.51
CA ILE A 343 -8.91 -6.70 -5.94
C ILE A 343 -10.29 -7.35 -6.17
N LYS A 344 -10.69 -8.31 -5.31
CA LYS A 344 -12.02 -8.94 -5.39
C LYS A 344 -13.14 -7.91 -5.23
N THR A 345 -12.98 -6.96 -4.30
CA THR A 345 -13.93 -5.87 -4.08
C THR A 345 -14.01 -4.95 -5.31
N ALA A 346 -12.87 -4.61 -5.92
CA ALA A 346 -12.82 -3.83 -7.15
C ALA A 346 -13.56 -4.53 -8.30
N ILE A 347 -13.34 -5.83 -8.49
CA ILE A 347 -14.04 -6.63 -9.51
C ILE A 347 -15.55 -6.66 -9.24
N ALA A 348 -15.96 -6.88 -7.99
CA ALA A 348 -17.39 -6.88 -7.63
C ALA A 348 -18.04 -5.51 -7.91
N ALA A 349 -17.35 -4.41 -7.60
CA ALA A 349 -17.82 -3.06 -7.91
C ALA A 349 -17.95 -2.84 -9.43
N LEU A 350 -16.98 -3.30 -10.23
CA LEU A 350 -17.03 -3.22 -11.71
C LEU A 350 -18.17 -4.06 -12.32
N GLU A 351 -18.51 -5.17 -11.66
CA GLU A 351 -19.68 -5.99 -12.05
C GLU A 351 -21.02 -5.36 -11.63
N GLY A 352 -21.03 -4.18 -11.03
CA GLY A 352 -22.24 -3.48 -10.55
C GLY A 352 -22.84 -4.09 -9.28
N LYS A 353 -22.09 -4.94 -8.59
CA LYS A 353 -22.52 -5.54 -7.32
C LYS A 353 -22.47 -4.52 -6.18
N VAL A 354 -23.31 -4.74 -5.18
CA VAL A 354 -23.33 -3.90 -3.97
C VAL A 354 -22.18 -4.29 -3.05
N VAL A 355 -21.35 -3.32 -2.69
CA VAL A 355 -20.19 -3.50 -1.81
C VAL A 355 -20.20 -2.45 -0.70
N PRO A 356 -19.70 -2.75 0.52
CA PRO A 356 -19.54 -1.73 1.53
C PRO A 356 -18.51 -0.67 1.10
N GLN A 357 -18.74 0.59 1.44
CA GLN A 357 -17.74 1.65 1.29
C GLN A 357 -16.48 1.34 2.10
N SER A 358 -16.62 0.70 3.27
CA SER A 358 -15.50 0.25 4.08
C SER A 358 -15.70 -1.21 4.48
N VAL A 359 -14.79 -2.06 4.05
CA VAL A 359 -14.74 -3.51 4.35
C VAL A 359 -13.80 -3.74 5.51
N LYS A 360 -14.30 -4.39 6.57
CA LYS A 360 -13.54 -4.78 7.75
C LYS A 360 -13.02 -6.21 7.61
N LEU A 361 -11.71 -6.37 7.74
CA LEU A 361 -11.05 -7.68 7.74
C LEU A 361 -10.76 -8.15 9.17
N PRO A 362 -10.74 -9.47 9.42
CA PRO A 362 -10.35 -10.02 10.71
C PRO A 362 -8.85 -9.85 10.95
N LEU A 363 -8.46 -9.75 12.23
CA LEU A 363 -7.08 -9.78 12.68
C LEU A 363 -6.63 -11.22 12.95
N ALA A 364 -5.47 -11.60 12.42
CA ALA A 364 -4.79 -12.82 12.83
C ALA A 364 -4.05 -12.57 14.15
N GLN A 365 -4.37 -13.31 15.19
CA GLN A 365 -3.82 -13.15 16.54
C GLN A 365 -3.19 -14.47 17.02
N ALA A 366 -2.04 -14.36 17.68
CA ALA A 366 -1.38 -15.46 18.34
C ALA A 366 -0.58 -14.96 19.55
N GLU A 367 -0.64 -15.70 20.65
CA GLU A 367 0.06 -15.36 21.89
C GLU A 367 0.92 -16.53 22.37
N TYR A 368 2.13 -16.23 22.85
CA TYR A 368 2.92 -17.19 23.60
C TYR A 368 2.24 -17.52 24.96
N PRO A 369 2.15 -18.78 25.40
CA PRO A 369 2.79 -19.98 24.82
C PRO A 369 1.91 -20.76 23.83
N ASN A 370 0.79 -20.22 23.37
CA ASN A 370 -0.22 -20.95 22.61
C ASN A 370 0.00 -20.95 21.09
N MET A 371 1.11 -20.35 20.61
CA MET A 371 1.45 -20.32 19.18
C MET A 371 1.69 -21.72 18.62
N LYS A 372 1.08 -22.03 17.49
CA LYS A 372 1.10 -23.36 16.86
C LYS A 372 1.93 -23.32 15.57
N GLU A 373 2.85 -24.28 15.46
CA GLU A 373 3.57 -24.54 14.22
C GLU A 373 2.60 -24.95 13.10
N GLY A 374 2.88 -24.48 11.89
CA GLY A 374 2.06 -24.75 10.70
C GLY A 374 0.76 -23.92 10.62
N THR A 375 0.45 -23.13 11.65
CA THR A 375 -0.70 -22.22 11.69
C THR A 375 -0.26 -20.80 11.98
N ASP A 376 0.42 -20.62 13.12
CA ASP A 376 0.83 -19.31 13.59
C ASP A 376 2.26 -18.95 13.16
N TYR A 377 3.10 -19.95 12.91
CA TYR A 377 4.44 -19.78 12.33
C TYR A 377 4.85 -21.01 11.53
N TYR A 378 5.80 -20.84 10.64
CA TYR A 378 6.26 -21.84 9.67
C TYR A 378 7.78 -21.98 9.73
N PRO A 379 8.36 -23.01 10.38
CA PRO A 379 9.82 -23.19 10.49
C PRO A 379 10.54 -23.25 9.14
N ALA A 380 9.90 -23.84 8.14
CA ALA A 380 10.45 -23.97 6.78
C ALA A 380 10.43 -22.68 5.96
N GLN A 381 9.71 -21.65 6.42
CA GLN A 381 9.68 -20.35 5.74
C GLN A 381 10.75 -19.40 6.31
N SER A 382 11.15 -18.43 5.50
CA SER A 382 12.06 -17.37 5.95
C SER A 382 11.49 -16.58 7.14
N ASP A 383 12.34 -15.95 7.91
CA ASP A 383 11.93 -15.10 9.02
C ASP A 383 11.11 -13.89 8.54
N ASN A 384 11.41 -13.41 7.33
CA ASN A 384 10.70 -12.29 6.70
C ASN A 384 9.37 -12.68 6.02
N PHE A 385 8.92 -13.91 6.16
CA PHE A 385 7.60 -14.32 5.70
C PHE A 385 6.52 -13.82 6.66
N PHE A 386 5.45 -13.23 6.12
CA PHE A 386 4.30 -12.81 6.95
C PHE A 386 3.22 -13.89 6.94
N VAL A 387 2.72 -14.19 8.12
CA VAL A 387 1.59 -15.10 8.31
C VAL A 387 0.28 -14.38 7.99
N GLY A 388 -0.76 -15.11 7.62
CA GLY A 388 -2.06 -14.53 7.27
C GLY A 388 -2.26 -14.36 5.75
N ASN A 389 -2.00 -15.44 5.00
CA ASN A 389 -2.14 -15.45 3.54
C ASN A 389 -3.49 -15.99 3.06
N SER A 390 -4.50 -15.99 3.92
CA SER A 390 -5.75 -16.66 3.68
C SER A 390 -6.93 -15.86 4.25
N PHE A 391 -7.96 -15.71 3.42
CA PHE A 391 -9.29 -15.26 3.81
C PHE A 391 -10.30 -16.27 3.26
N PRO A 392 -10.52 -17.41 3.97
CA PRO A 392 -11.32 -18.53 3.46
C PRO A 392 -12.75 -18.14 3.08
N THR A 393 -13.36 -17.24 3.86
CA THR A 393 -14.70 -16.69 3.56
C THR A 393 -14.76 -15.90 2.24
N CYS A 394 -13.61 -15.45 1.74
CA CYS A 394 -13.46 -14.79 0.45
C CYS A 394 -13.03 -15.72 -0.68
N GLY A 395 -12.83 -17.02 -0.40
CA GLY A 395 -12.22 -17.96 -1.35
C GLY A 395 -10.75 -17.68 -1.63
N ILE A 396 -10.07 -16.95 -0.73
CA ILE A 396 -8.66 -16.61 -0.85
C ILE A 396 -7.86 -17.50 0.09
N ASN A 397 -7.04 -18.37 -0.48
CA ASN A 397 -6.20 -19.29 0.30
C ASN A 397 -4.95 -19.64 -0.53
N PHE A 398 -3.81 -19.03 -0.17
CA PHE A 398 -2.55 -19.23 -0.88
C PHE A 398 -1.57 -20.01 -0.03
N THR A 399 -0.90 -20.97 -0.65
CA THR A 399 0.33 -21.56 -0.12
C THR A 399 1.48 -20.55 -0.22
N ALA A 400 2.47 -20.69 0.65
CA ALA A 400 3.68 -19.89 0.56
C ALA A 400 4.38 -20.05 -0.80
N GLN A 401 4.34 -21.24 -1.41
CA GLN A 401 4.94 -21.52 -2.69
C GLN A 401 4.26 -20.77 -3.84
N GLU A 402 2.94 -20.70 -3.87
CA GLU A 402 2.19 -19.94 -4.89
C GLU A 402 2.52 -18.45 -4.83
N ILE A 403 2.64 -17.89 -3.62
CA ILE A 403 2.98 -16.49 -3.42
C ILE A 403 4.44 -16.25 -3.81
N MET A 404 5.37 -17.01 -3.23
CA MET A 404 6.81 -16.77 -3.39
C MET A 404 7.31 -17.10 -4.80
N GLY A 405 6.56 -17.89 -5.59
CA GLY A 405 6.80 -18.12 -7.01
C GLY A 405 6.54 -16.91 -7.91
N GLN A 406 5.87 -15.87 -7.41
CA GLN A 406 5.60 -14.64 -8.17
C GLN A 406 6.77 -13.66 -8.10
N THR A 407 6.80 -12.70 -9.05
CA THR A 407 7.78 -11.59 -9.07
C THR A 407 7.18 -10.31 -8.50
N GLU A 408 7.97 -9.54 -7.76
CA GLU A 408 7.60 -8.21 -7.25
C GLU A 408 7.81 -7.09 -8.28
N ALA A 409 8.43 -7.34 -9.43
CA ALA A 409 8.74 -6.32 -10.42
C ALA A 409 7.50 -5.56 -10.92
N ASN A 410 7.67 -4.27 -11.22
CA ASN A 410 6.67 -3.45 -11.90
C ASN A 410 6.43 -3.98 -13.32
N LYS A 411 5.32 -4.68 -13.54
CA LYS A 411 4.96 -5.22 -14.86
C LYS A 411 3.47 -5.19 -15.06
#